data_1669077967968b49c64c3c505671d05f
#
_entry.id   1669077967968b49c64c3c505671d05f
#
_cell.length_a   1.000
_cell.length_b   1.000
_cell.length_c   1.000
_cell.angle_alpha   90.00
_cell.angle_beta   90.00
_cell.angle_gamma   90.00
#
_symmetry.space_group_name_H-M   'P 1'
#
loop_
_entity.id
_entity.type
_entity.pdbx_description
1 polymer ?
#
loop_
_entity_poly.entity_id
_entity_poly.type
_entity_poly.pdbx_seq_one_letter_code
_entity_poly.pdbx_strand_id
1 'polypeptide(L)'
;MGFGPEDRVLILHIDDMGFSHAANVATHECLTRGSATCASVLVNAPWFQEAASLCAENPDLDVGVHLTLTAEYPTYRWPALSSRDPATGLLDDQGYLWATREDAIRHVDAVAARDEMRAQIEGALSAGIDITHIDTHMGSVVHPKFLADYLGLAREYDVPAFLPSITRDRLNAIGEGEMAEAFLEVIEAVNRDVVPTLDEILIETLIPLEDKRAFYAELIENTKPGLTHLLFHPAVDGEELKAIADTHRSRHADYVAYRDQTIRDHAKQLGVHLVGYRELRDHMRGQGES
;
A
#
# COMPACT_ATOMS: atom_id res chain seq x y z
N MET A 1 -11.18 -6.78 17.70
CA MET A 1 -10.63 -7.96 17.00
C MET A 1 -10.21 -9.08 17.95
N GLY A 2 -10.19 -8.91 19.28
CA GLY A 2 -9.98 -9.97 20.28
C GLY A 2 -8.55 -10.48 20.46
N PHE A 3 -7.56 -9.86 19.82
CA PHE A 3 -6.15 -10.22 20.00
C PHE A 3 -5.60 -9.68 21.32
N GLY A 4 -4.76 -10.47 21.99
CA GLY A 4 -4.05 -10.09 23.21
C GLY A 4 -2.68 -9.45 22.93
N PRO A 5 -2.02 -8.90 23.95
CA PRO A 5 -0.76 -8.17 23.79
C PRO A 5 0.44 -9.06 23.37
N GLU A 6 0.31 -10.38 23.51
CA GLU A 6 1.35 -11.35 23.09
C GLU A 6 1.05 -11.98 21.73
N ASP A 7 -0.10 -11.69 21.11
CA ASP A 7 -0.45 -12.25 19.84
C ASP A 7 0.36 -11.58 18.72
N ARG A 8 0.84 -12.40 17.80
CA ARG A 8 1.50 -11.96 16.56
C ARG A 8 0.45 -11.89 15.46
N VAL A 9 0.16 -10.69 14.97
CA VAL A 9 -0.85 -10.44 13.94
C VAL A 9 -0.14 -9.88 12.71
N LEU A 10 -0.37 -10.47 11.53
CA LEU A 10 0.36 -10.16 10.32
C LEU A 10 -0.58 -9.88 9.15
N ILE A 11 -0.36 -8.75 8.50
CA ILE A 11 -0.95 -8.39 7.21
C ILE A 11 0.07 -8.75 6.12
N LEU A 12 -0.33 -9.57 5.14
CA LEU A 12 0.45 -9.90 3.95
C LEU A 12 -0.10 -9.09 2.79
N HIS A 13 0.52 -7.92 2.55
CA HIS A 13 -0.01 -6.87 1.69
C HIS A 13 0.68 -6.83 0.33
N ILE A 14 -0.11 -6.75 -0.73
CA ILE A 14 0.36 -6.56 -2.11
C ILE A 14 0.22 -5.09 -2.50
N ASP A 15 1.34 -4.48 -2.88
CA ASP A 15 1.36 -3.16 -3.50
C ASP A 15 1.21 -3.25 -5.04
N ASP A 16 0.88 -2.14 -5.69
CA ASP A 16 0.91 -1.95 -7.14
C ASP A 16 -0.13 -2.73 -7.96
N MET A 17 -1.26 -3.19 -7.42
CA MET A 17 -2.38 -3.62 -8.29
C MET A 17 -2.78 -2.47 -9.22
N GLY A 18 -3.12 -2.75 -10.48
CA GLY A 18 -3.41 -1.71 -11.48
C GLY A 18 -2.18 -1.20 -12.23
N PHE A 19 -0.98 -1.46 -11.73
CA PHE A 19 0.28 -1.06 -12.35
C PHE A 19 0.45 -1.65 -13.75
N SER A 20 0.30 -2.97 -13.91
CA SER A 20 0.43 -3.71 -15.16
C SER A 20 -0.53 -4.89 -15.19
N HIS A 21 -0.78 -5.44 -16.39
CA HIS A 21 -1.51 -6.71 -16.52
C HIS A 21 -0.85 -7.83 -15.68
N ALA A 22 0.47 -7.91 -15.76
CA ALA A 22 1.25 -8.89 -15.00
C ALA A 22 1.06 -8.77 -13.48
N ALA A 23 0.97 -7.55 -12.93
CA ALA A 23 0.68 -7.30 -11.53
C ALA A 23 -0.77 -7.65 -11.17
N ASN A 24 -1.74 -7.31 -12.02
CA ASN A 24 -3.15 -7.64 -11.80
C ASN A 24 -3.38 -9.16 -11.71
N VAL A 25 -2.83 -9.92 -12.66
CA VAL A 25 -2.92 -11.40 -12.65
C VAL A 25 -2.29 -11.97 -11.38
N ALA A 26 -1.09 -11.51 -11.02
CA ALA A 26 -0.39 -11.98 -9.83
C ALA A 26 -1.16 -11.66 -8.54
N THR A 27 -1.65 -10.42 -8.40
CA THR A 27 -2.45 -9.98 -7.25
C THR A 27 -3.71 -10.81 -7.10
N HIS A 28 -4.48 -10.98 -8.18
CA HIS A 28 -5.71 -11.78 -8.17
C HIS A 28 -5.43 -13.22 -7.74
N GLU A 29 -4.39 -13.87 -8.28
CA GLU A 29 -4.05 -15.24 -7.89
C GLU A 29 -3.56 -15.35 -6.45
N CYS A 30 -2.71 -14.43 -6.00
CA CYS A 30 -2.19 -14.41 -4.63
C CYS A 30 -3.30 -14.17 -3.58
N LEU A 31 -4.32 -13.36 -3.90
CA LEU A 31 -5.46 -13.13 -3.02
C LEU A 31 -6.47 -14.27 -3.02
N THR A 32 -6.79 -14.84 -4.19
CA THR A 32 -7.86 -15.84 -4.31
C THR A 32 -7.42 -17.26 -3.96
N ARG A 33 -6.20 -17.63 -4.30
CA ARG A 33 -5.65 -18.99 -4.16
C ARG A 33 -4.37 -19.05 -3.35
N GLY A 34 -3.73 -17.92 -3.18
CA GLY A 34 -2.42 -17.79 -2.56
C GLY A 34 -2.46 -17.42 -1.09
N SER A 35 -1.37 -16.84 -0.63
CA SER A 35 -1.12 -16.53 0.77
C SER A 35 -1.38 -15.08 1.16
N ALA A 36 -1.54 -14.15 0.21
CA ALA A 36 -1.78 -12.74 0.51
C ALA A 36 -3.12 -12.53 1.24
N THR A 37 -3.20 -11.47 2.05
CA THR A 37 -4.42 -11.12 2.78
C THR A 37 -5.14 -9.92 2.21
N CYS A 38 -4.43 -8.97 1.62
CA CYS A 38 -4.99 -7.77 1.01
C CYS A 38 -4.05 -7.19 -0.05
N ALA A 39 -4.53 -6.18 -0.76
CA ALA A 39 -3.77 -5.44 -1.76
C ALA A 39 -4.20 -3.97 -1.82
N SER A 40 -3.42 -3.12 -2.49
CA SER A 40 -3.83 -1.78 -2.85
C SER A 40 -3.65 -1.48 -4.34
N VAL A 41 -4.58 -0.69 -4.91
CA VAL A 41 -4.68 -0.42 -6.34
C VAL A 41 -4.24 0.99 -6.70
N LEU A 42 -3.37 1.11 -7.71
CA LEU A 42 -2.97 2.37 -8.35
C LEU A 42 -4.05 2.82 -9.35
N VAL A 43 -4.87 3.79 -8.96
CA VAL A 43 -6.00 4.27 -9.76
C VAL A 43 -5.56 5.08 -10.98
N ASN A 44 -4.41 5.75 -10.90
CA ASN A 44 -3.81 6.51 -12.01
C ASN A 44 -3.16 5.62 -13.07
N ALA A 45 -2.82 4.39 -12.71
CA ALA A 45 -2.00 3.53 -13.55
C ALA A 45 -2.79 2.96 -14.75
N PRO A 46 -2.10 2.64 -15.88
CA PRO A 46 -2.77 2.27 -17.14
C PRO A 46 -3.65 1.01 -17.08
N TRP A 47 -3.39 0.08 -16.16
CA TRP A 47 -4.14 -1.16 -16.01
C TRP A 47 -5.18 -1.14 -14.89
N PHE A 48 -5.52 0.04 -14.39
CA PHE A 48 -6.54 0.21 -13.35
C PHE A 48 -7.91 -0.37 -13.73
N GLN A 49 -8.35 -0.18 -14.99
CA GLN A 49 -9.67 -0.66 -15.41
C GLN A 49 -9.81 -2.19 -15.34
N GLU A 50 -8.73 -2.92 -15.64
CA GLU A 50 -8.69 -4.37 -15.46
C GLU A 50 -8.74 -4.74 -13.96
N ALA A 51 -7.97 -4.05 -13.12
CA ALA A 51 -8.00 -4.26 -11.67
C ALA A 51 -9.41 -4.04 -11.10
N ALA A 52 -10.09 -2.98 -11.53
CA ALA A 52 -11.48 -2.72 -11.14
C ALA A 52 -12.44 -3.82 -11.58
N SER A 53 -12.28 -4.36 -12.80
CA SER A 53 -13.09 -5.50 -13.28
C SER A 53 -12.87 -6.75 -12.44
N LEU A 54 -11.62 -7.04 -12.08
CA LEU A 54 -11.30 -8.17 -11.19
C LEU A 54 -11.92 -8.02 -9.80
N CYS A 55 -11.92 -6.80 -9.24
CA CYS A 55 -12.59 -6.52 -7.97
C CYS A 55 -14.12 -6.67 -8.08
N ALA A 56 -14.73 -6.21 -9.17
CA ALA A 56 -16.18 -6.34 -9.39
C ALA A 56 -16.63 -7.81 -9.55
N GLU A 57 -15.80 -8.63 -10.20
CA GLU A 57 -16.04 -10.07 -10.34
C GLU A 57 -15.80 -10.86 -9.05
N ASN A 58 -15.03 -10.31 -8.11
CA ASN A 58 -14.62 -10.93 -6.85
C ASN A 58 -14.79 -9.94 -5.69
N PRO A 59 -16.03 -9.67 -5.23
CA PRO A 59 -16.32 -8.62 -4.23
C PRO A 59 -15.73 -8.92 -2.84
N ASP A 60 -15.29 -10.13 -2.58
CA ASP A 60 -14.62 -10.53 -1.34
C ASP A 60 -13.13 -10.16 -1.31
N LEU A 61 -12.56 -9.68 -2.41
CA LEU A 61 -11.17 -9.23 -2.42
C LEU A 61 -11.00 -8.03 -1.48
N ASP A 62 -9.99 -8.12 -0.62
CA ASP A 62 -9.60 -7.05 0.30
C ASP A 62 -8.64 -6.10 -0.44
N VAL A 63 -9.19 -5.01 -0.99
CA VAL A 63 -8.42 -4.07 -1.81
C VAL A 63 -8.64 -2.64 -1.34
N GLY A 64 -7.52 -1.94 -1.06
CA GLY A 64 -7.47 -0.52 -0.75
C GLY A 64 -7.00 0.33 -1.92
N VAL A 65 -6.75 1.62 -1.67
CA VAL A 65 -6.22 2.55 -2.67
C VAL A 65 -4.75 2.86 -2.39
N HIS A 66 -3.88 2.56 -3.36
CA HIS A 66 -2.45 2.86 -3.35
C HIS A 66 -2.24 4.30 -3.81
N LEU A 67 -2.34 5.25 -2.89
CA LEU A 67 -2.28 6.68 -3.19
C LEU A 67 -0.89 7.07 -3.68
N THR A 68 -0.84 7.77 -4.80
CA THR A 68 0.42 8.16 -5.42
C THR A 68 0.47 9.63 -5.84
N LEU A 69 1.65 10.24 -5.68
CA LEU A 69 2.04 11.52 -6.28
C LEU A 69 3.25 11.34 -7.22
N THR A 70 3.58 10.09 -7.55
CA THR A 70 4.76 9.73 -8.35
C THR A 70 4.42 8.81 -9.52
N ALA A 71 5.25 8.83 -10.57
CA ALA A 71 5.24 7.92 -11.70
C ALA A 71 6.71 7.75 -12.16
N GLU A 72 7.41 6.78 -11.57
CA GLU A 72 8.88 6.70 -11.55
C GLU A 72 9.50 6.04 -12.78
N TYR A 73 8.73 5.33 -13.61
CA TYR A 73 9.27 4.56 -14.73
C TYR A 73 9.55 5.45 -15.94
N PRO A 74 10.72 5.36 -16.59
CA PRO A 74 11.11 6.29 -17.65
C PRO A 74 10.18 6.31 -18.87
N THR A 75 9.60 5.16 -19.22
CA THR A 75 8.77 4.97 -20.42
C THR A 75 7.34 4.55 -20.13
N TYR A 76 6.97 4.45 -18.84
CA TYR A 76 5.67 3.98 -18.40
C TYR A 76 5.17 4.85 -17.25
N ARG A 77 4.52 5.94 -17.59
CA ARG A 77 4.14 7.00 -16.65
C ARG A 77 2.65 7.32 -16.75
N TRP A 78 2.11 7.86 -15.67
CA TRP A 78 0.71 8.27 -15.56
C TRP A 78 0.57 9.70 -15.03
N PRO A 79 -0.49 10.42 -15.46
CA PRO A 79 -0.78 11.77 -14.99
C PRO A 79 -1.57 11.76 -13.68
N ALA A 80 -1.78 12.95 -13.12
CA ALA A 80 -2.78 13.18 -12.08
C ALA A 80 -4.21 13.01 -12.62
N LEU A 81 -5.13 12.61 -11.75
CA LEU A 81 -6.56 12.50 -12.04
C LEU A 81 -7.30 13.83 -11.80
N SER A 82 -6.90 14.59 -10.77
CA SER A 82 -7.61 15.77 -10.31
C SER A 82 -7.39 17.00 -11.19
N SER A 83 -6.15 17.27 -11.61
CA SER A 83 -5.82 18.51 -12.32
C SER A 83 -4.63 18.38 -13.26
N ARG A 84 -4.66 19.16 -14.33
CA ARG A 84 -3.51 19.39 -15.25
C ARG A 84 -3.03 20.85 -15.19
N ASP A 85 -3.54 21.64 -14.26
CA ASP A 85 -3.09 23.03 -14.07
C ASP A 85 -1.65 23.02 -13.53
N PRO A 86 -0.68 23.64 -14.22
CA PRO A 86 0.70 23.73 -13.76
C PRO A 86 0.85 24.41 -12.39
N ALA A 87 -0.09 25.27 -12.00
CA ALA A 87 -0.06 25.95 -10.70
C ALA A 87 -0.19 24.98 -9.51
N THR A 88 -0.71 23.77 -9.73
CA THR A 88 -0.82 22.73 -8.70
C THR A 88 0.50 22.07 -8.35
N GLY A 89 1.48 22.14 -9.25
CA GLY A 89 2.74 21.43 -9.14
C GLY A 89 2.65 19.89 -9.20
N LEU A 90 1.48 19.33 -9.51
CA LEU A 90 1.27 17.87 -9.57
C LEU A 90 2.05 17.20 -10.68
N LEU A 91 2.23 17.90 -11.80
CA LEU A 91 2.80 17.34 -13.02
C LEU A 91 4.15 17.98 -13.33
N ASP A 92 5.05 17.17 -13.88
CA ASP A 92 6.29 17.63 -14.49
C ASP A 92 6.07 18.26 -15.87
N ASP A 93 7.15 18.73 -16.50
CA ASP A 93 7.12 19.36 -17.83
C ASP A 93 6.62 18.45 -18.95
N GLN A 94 6.56 17.13 -18.74
CA GLN A 94 6.04 16.15 -19.69
C GLN A 94 4.56 15.84 -19.46
N GLY A 95 3.96 16.37 -18.40
CA GLY A 95 2.54 16.18 -18.06
C GLY A 95 2.25 14.90 -17.28
N TYR A 96 3.21 14.35 -16.57
CA TYR A 96 3.08 13.18 -15.71
C TYR A 96 3.36 13.54 -14.24
N LEU A 97 2.88 12.71 -13.31
CA LEU A 97 3.30 12.80 -11.92
C LEU A 97 4.83 12.69 -11.83
N TRP A 98 5.41 13.23 -10.78
CA TRP A 98 6.88 13.30 -10.62
C TRP A 98 7.53 11.91 -10.58
N ALA A 99 8.75 11.80 -11.11
CA ALA A 99 9.48 10.54 -11.13
C ALA A 99 10.05 10.16 -9.76
N THR A 100 10.24 11.13 -8.86
CA THR A 100 10.79 10.88 -7.53
C THR A 100 9.89 11.43 -6.43
N ARG A 101 9.95 10.80 -5.26
CA ARG A 101 9.27 11.27 -4.04
C ARG A 101 9.73 12.69 -3.67
N GLU A 102 11.03 12.95 -3.77
CA GLU A 102 11.64 14.23 -3.42
C GLU A 102 11.12 15.37 -4.31
N ASP A 103 10.96 15.12 -5.62
CA ASP A 103 10.41 16.12 -6.53
C ASP A 103 8.92 16.33 -6.27
N ALA A 104 8.16 15.29 -6.01
CA ALA A 104 6.76 15.41 -5.62
C ALA A 104 6.62 16.26 -4.34
N ILE A 105 7.41 16.00 -3.30
CA ILE A 105 7.40 16.78 -2.06
C ILE A 105 7.77 18.24 -2.31
N ARG A 106 8.74 18.50 -3.18
CA ARG A 106 9.22 19.84 -3.49
C ARG A 106 8.21 20.68 -4.23
N HIS A 107 7.54 20.10 -5.22
CA HIS A 107 6.76 20.84 -6.21
C HIS A 107 5.25 20.83 -5.95
N VAL A 108 4.69 19.73 -5.46
CA VAL A 108 3.24 19.59 -5.32
C VAL A 108 2.71 20.51 -4.22
N ASP A 109 1.70 21.32 -4.52
CA ASP A 109 0.95 22.08 -3.53
C ASP A 109 0.16 21.15 -2.60
N ALA A 110 0.09 21.45 -1.31
CA ALA A 110 -0.57 20.56 -0.34
C ALA A 110 -2.08 20.42 -0.57
N VAL A 111 -2.76 21.48 -0.99
CA VAL A 111 -4.19 21.43 -1.33
C VAL A 111 -4.39 20.60 -2.58
N ALA A 112 -3.52 20.75 -3.59
CA ALA A 112 -3.57 19.95 -4.81
C ALA A 112 -3.27 18.47 -4.53
N ALA A 113 -2.34 18.15 -3.63
CA ALA A 113 -2.08 16.78 -3.20
C ALA A 113 -3.30 16.13 -2.55
N ARG A 114 -3.99 16.87 -1.65
CA ARG A 114 -5.23 16.40 -1.03
C ARG A 114 -6.32 16.14 -2.09
N ASP A 115 -6.49 17.06 -3.02
CA ASP A 115 -7.51 16.94 -4.06
C ASP A 115 -7.19 15.79 -5.02
N GLU A 116 -5.90 15.51 -5.28
CA GLU A 116 -5.45 14.35 -6.05
C GLU A 116 -5.70 13.04 -5.30
N MET A 117 -5.32 12.94 -4.02
CA MET A 117 -5.61 11.76 -3.20
C MET A 117 -7.11 11.47 -3.14
N ARG A 118 -7.94 12.51 -2.99
CA ARG A 118 -9.41 12.38 -3.05
C ARG A 118 -9.88 11.86 -4.39
N ALA A 119 -9.37 12.39 -5.50
CA ALA A 119 -9.75 11.94 -6.84
C ALA A 119 -9.40 10.47 -7.08
N GLN A 120 -8.29 9.99 -6.53
CA GLN A 120 -7.90 8.57 -6.58
C GLN A 120 -8.87 7.69 -5.77
N ILE A 121 -9.23 8.10 -4.54
CA ILE A 121 -10.21 7.37 -3.72
C ILE A 121 -11.57 7.31 -4.42
N GLU A 122 -12.07 8.46 -4.89
CA GLU A 122 -13.36 8.53 -5.59
C GLU A 122 -13.35 7.79 -6.92
N GLY A 123 -12.21 7.75 -7.60
CA GLY A 123 -11.99 6.94 -8.80
C GLY A 123 -12.17 5.45 -8.53
N ALA A 124 -11.59 4.93 -7.44
CA ALA A 124 -11.76 3.54 -7.03
C ALA A 124 -13.22 3.23 -6.66
N LEU A 125 -13.85 4.08 -5.84
CA LEU A 125 -15.27 3.94 -5.45
C LEU A 125 -16.21 3.98 -6.67
N SER A 126 -15.98 4.90 -7.61
CA SER A 126 -16.77 5.05 -8.82
C SER A 126 -16.62 3.85 -9.77
N ALA A 127 -15.49 3.16 -9.72
CA ALA A 127 -15.25 1.91 -10.44
C ALA A 127 -15.85 0.68 -9.73
N GLY A 128 -16.52 0.86 -8.59
CA GLY A 128 -17.22 -0.20 -7.85
C GLY A 128 -16.34 -0.98 -6.88
N ILE A 129 -15.13 -0.50 -6.55
CA ILE A 129 -14.27 -1.14 -5.56
C ILE A 129 -14.77 -0.78 -4.15
N ASP A 130 -15.06 -1.81 -3.32
CA ASP A 130 -15.32 -1.65 -1.89
C ASP A 130 -14.00 -1.46 -1.15
N ILE A 131 -13.50 -0.20 -1.13
CA ILE A 131 -12.17 0.10 -0.57
C ILE A 131 -12.07 -0.27 0.91
N THR A 132 -11.01 -0.97 1.27
CA THR A 132 -10.79 -1.46 2.63
C THR A 132 -9.81 -0.62 3.44
N HIS A 133 -8.92 0.12 2.77
CA HIS A 133 -7.92 1.00 3.38
C HIS A 133 -7.35 1.98 2.34
N ILE A 134 -6.53 2.89 2.82
CA ILE A 134 -5.63 3.69 1.98
C ILE A 134 -4.19 3.51 2.45
N ASP A 135 -3.28 3.50 1.50
CA ASP A 135 -1.83 3.42 1.75
C ASP A 135 -1.05 4.34 0.81
N THR A 136 0.24 4.11 0.59
CA THR A 136 1.10 5.08 -0.09
C THR A 136 2.10 4.45 -1.03
N HIS A 137 2.04 4.78 -2.30
CA HIS A 137 3.09 4.46 -3.27
C HIS A 137 4.35 5.29 -2.99
N MET A 138 5.50 4.61 -2.88
CA MET A 138 6.81 5.21 -2.60
C MET A 138 6.86 6.13 -1.36
N GLY A 139 5.92 6.01 -0.43
CA GLY A 139 5.87 6.89 0.74
C GLY A 139 5.57 8.36 0.42
N SER A 140 5.04 8.66 -0.78
CA SER A 140 4.90 10.04 -1.26
C SER A 140 3.88 10.85 -0.46
N VAL A 141 2.75 10.24 -0.06
CA VAL A 141 1.66 10.96 0.64
C VAL A 141 1.80 10.98 2.17
N VAL A 142 2.69 10.14 2.74
CA VAL A 142 2.91 10.10 4.20
C VAL A 142 4.01 11.07 4.68
N HIS A 143 4.52 11.94 3.81
CA HIS A 143 5.41 13.03 4.21
C HIS A 143 4.66 14.04 5.08
N PRO A 144 5.26 14.70 6.11
CA PRO A 144 4.59 15.66 7.00
C PRO A 144 3.78 16.74 6.26
N LYS A 145 4.23 17.17 5.07
CA LYS A 145 3.54 18.13 4.21
C LYS A 145 2.12 17.69 3.84
N PHE A 146 1.86 16.40 3.70
CA PHE A 146 0.62 15.82 3.20
C PHE A 146 -0.09 14.92 4.21
N LEU A 147 0.62 14.51 5.27
CA LEU A 147 0.16 13.49 6.23
C LEU A 147 -1.17 13.85 6.91
N ALA A 148 -1.37 15.12 7.25
CA ALA A 148 -2.61 15.55 7.89
C ALA A 148 -3.83 15.36 6.97
N ASP A 149 -3.69 15.70 5.69
CA ASP A 149 -4.73 15.50 4.68
C ASP A 149 -4.95 14.03 4.36
N TYR A 150 -3.88 13.23 4.27
CA TYR A 150 -3.94 11.77 4.11
C TYR A 150 -4.77 11.11 5.23
N LEU A 151 -4.46 11.43 6.49
CA LEU A 151 -5.20 10.89 7.64
C LEU A 151 -6.63 11.48 7.74
N GLY A 152 -6.80 12.72 7.29
CA GLY A 152 -8.11 13.36 7.17
C GLY A 152 -9.03 12.63 6.19
N LEU A 153 -8.49 12.20 5.05
CA LEU A 153 -9.22 11.42 4.05
C LEU A 153 -9.54 10.00 4.57
N ALA A 154 -8.61 9.32 5.24
CA ALA A 154 -8.90 8.03 5.87
C ALA A 154 -10.13 8.11 6.80
N ARG A 155 -10.19 9.17 7.61
CA ARG A 155 -11.32 9.43 8.51
C ARG A 155 -12.59 9.78 7.74
N GLU A 156 -12.51 10.60 6.69
CA GLU A 156 -13.66 11.01 5.89
C GLU A 156 -14.34 9.83 5.19
N TYR A 157 -13.53 8.89 4.67
CA TYR A 157 -14.04 7.68 4.00
C TYR A 157 -14.26 6.50 4.96
N ASP A 158 -13.99 6.69 6.26
CA ASP A 158 -14.14 5.68 7.31
C ASP A 158 -13.41 4.37 6.97
N VAL A 159 -12.13 4.50 6.64
CA VAL A 159 -11.22 3.39 6.32
C VAL A 159 -9.89 3.51 7.08
N PRO A 160 -9.25 2.39 7.44
CA PRO A 160 -7.90 2.40 7.96
C PRO A 160 -6.91 3.07 7.00
N ALA A 161 -5.92 3.76 7.55
CA ALA A 161 -4.76 4.22 6.81
C ALA A 161 -3.54 3.35 7.14
N PHE A 162 -2.68 3.12 6.17
CA PHE A 162 -1.32 2.65 6.44
C PHE A 162 -0.60 3.70 7.29
N LEU A 163 -0.49 3.44 8.58
CA LEU A 163 0.13 4.34 9.53
C LEU A 163 1.02 3.55 10.50
N PRO A 164 2.35 3.60 10.32
CA PRO A 164 3.27 3.01 11.28
C PRO A 164 3.19 3.74 12.62
N SER A 165 3.47 3.01 13.69
CA SER A 165 3.72 3.61 14.99
C SER A 165 4.97 4.50 14.90
N ILE A 166 4.77 5.82 14.81
CA ILE A 166 5.83 6.80 14.60
C ILE A 166 6.50 7.12 15.93
N THR A 167 7.80 6.85 16.01
CA THR A 167 8.67 7.26 17.13
C THR A 167 9.93 7.93 16.57
N ARG A 168 10.57 8.79 17.37
CA ARG A 168 11.83 9.44 16.98
C ARG A 168 12.90 8.42 16.58
N ASP A 169 13.03 7.31 17.31
CA ASP A 169 14.03 6.29 17.04
C ASP A 169 13.79 5.61 15.69
N ARG A 170 12.52 5.32 15.35
CA ARG A 170 12.16 4.76 14.05
C ARG A 170 12.44 5.74 12.91
N LEU A 171 12.10 7.01 13.07
CA LEU A 171 12.38 8.04 12.07
C LEU A 171 13.89 8.20 11.87
N ASN A 172 14.68 8.18 12.92
CA ASN A 172 16.15 8.18 12.83
C ASN A 172 16.68 6.96 12.06
N ALA A 173 16.11 5.78 12.33
CA ALA A 173 16.54 4.53 11.68
C ALA A 173 16.30 4.51 10.16
N ILE A 174 15.27 5.21 9.68
CA ILE A 174 14.94 5.32 8.25
C ILE A 174 15.48 6.61 7.60
N GLY A 175 16.29 7.40 8.32
CA GLY A 175 16.88 8.63 7.80
C GLY A 175 15.98 9.87 7.81
N GLU A 176 14.79 9.79 8.41
CA GLU A 176 13.81 10.89 8.50
C GLU A 176 13.88 11.64 9.85
N GLY A 177 14.96 11.48 10.60
CA GLY A 177 15.11 12.05 11.95
C GLY A 177 15.05 13.57 12.00
N GLU A 178 15.49 14.28 10.96
CA GLU A 178 15.40 15.74 10.87
C GLU A 178 13.94 16.24 10.84
N MET A 179 13.02 15.42 10.35
CA MET A 179 11.59 15.75 10.28
C MET A 179 10.77 15.14 11.43
N ALA A 180 11.42 14.53 12.42
CA ALA A 180 10.74 13.82 13.49
C ALA A 180 9.74 14.71 14.26
N GLU A 181 10.07 15.96 14.54
CA GLU A 181 9.15 16.89 15.20
C GLU A 181 7.89 17.13 14.36
N ALA A 182 8.05 17.40 13.06
CA ALA A 182 6.92 17.65 12.17
C ALA A 182 5.99 16.42 12.05
N PHE A 183 6.56 15.21 11.99
CA PHE A 183 5.76 13.99 12.03
C PHE A 183 4.98 13.85 13.34
N LEU A 184 5.65 14.05 14.48
CA LEU A 184 5.04 13.88 15.79
C LEU A 184 3.95 14.92 16.05
N GLU A 185 4.15 16.19 15.63
CA GLU A 185 3.12 17.23 15.71
C GLU A 185 1.85 16.86 14.94
N VAL A 186 1.98 16.35 13.71
CA VAL A 186 0.82 15.92 12.91
C VAL A 186 0.11 14.75 13.59
N ILE A 187 0.85 13.75 14.06
CA ILE A 187 0.26 12.57 14.72
C ILE A 187 -0.42 12.95 16.04
N GLU A 188 0.12 13.89 16.79
CA GLU A 188 -0.53 14.39 18.02
C GLU A 188 -1.81 15.15 17.72
N ALA A 189 -1.83 15.95 16.63
CA ALA A 189 -3.01 16.69 16.20
C ALA A 189 -4.12 15.78 15.66
N VAL A 190 -3.76 14.65 15.05
CA VAL A 190 -4.72 13.63 14.59
C VAL A 190 -4.99 12.67 15.73
N ASN A 191 -6.20 12.74 16.31
CA ASN A 191 -6.61 11.89 17.43
C ASN A 191 -6.37 10.40 17.11
N ARG A 192 -5.42 9.76 17.81
CA ARG A 192 -4.94 8.39 17.57
C ARG A 192 -6.00 7.31 17.79
N ASP A 193 -7.06 7.63 18.52
CA ASP A 193 -8.12 6.67 18.86
C ASP A 193 -9.00 6.27 17.65
N VAL A 194 -8.76 6.88 16.49
CA VAL A 194 -9.61 6.70 15.29
C VAL A 194 -8.91 5.93 14.17
N VAL A 195 -7.58 5.86 14.16
CA VAL A 195 -6.82 5.18 13.09
C VAL A 195 -5.94 4.09 13.70
N PRO A 196 -6.12 2.81 13.32
CA PRO A 196 -5.24 1.73 13.77
C PRO A 196 -3.80 2.02 13.35
N THR A 197 -2.87 1.82 14.27
CA THR A 197 -1.43 1.96 13.99
C THR A 197 -0.77 0.61 13.87
N LEU A 198 0.18 0.51 12.95
CA LEU A 198 0.99 -0.68 12.72
C LEU A 198 2.18 -0.67 13.70
N ASP A 199 2.36 -1.76 14.45
CA ASP A 199 3.48 -1.89 15.38
C ASP A 199 4.80 -2.09 14.66
N GLU A 200 4.80 -2.82 13.54
CA GLU A 200 5.98 -3.08 12.73
C GLU A 200 5.63 -3.06 11.23
N ILE A 201 6.60 -2.60 10.42
CA ILE A 201 6.53 -2.66 8.97
C ILE A 201 7.74 -3.42 8.46
N LEU A 202 7.47 -4.44 7.65
CA LEU A 202 8.46 -5.20 6.91
C LEU A 202 8.29 -4.89 5.43
N ILE A 203 9.30 -4.28 4.84
CA ILE A 203 9.28 -3.86 3.43
C ILE A 203 10.19 -4.77 2.64
N GLU A 204 9.61 -5.49 1.68
CA GLU A 204 10.41 -6.15 0.65
C GLU A 204 10.78 -5.10 -0.42
N THR A 205 12.06 -4.77 -0.50
CA THR A 205 12.60 -3.67 -1.33
C THR A 205 13.01 -4.11 -2.74
N LEU A 206 12.29 -5.06 -3.32
CA LEU A 206 12.57 -5.61 -4.65
C LEU A 206 13.99 -6.18 -4.78
N ILE A 207 14.43 -6.87 -3.72
CA ILE A 207 15.75 -7.53 -3.70
C ILE A 207 15.87 -8.56 -4.83
N PRO A 208 17.03 -8.66 -5.50
CA PRO A 208 17.19 -9.50 -6.68
C PRO A 208 17.42 -10.98 -6.32
N LEU A 209 16.48 -11.61 -5.62
CA LEU A 209 16.44 -13.03 -5.35
C LEU A 209 15.52 -13.72 -6.34
N GLU A 210 15.92 -14.90 -6.85
CA GLU A 210 15.12 -15.73 -7.76
C GLU A 210 14.08 -16.57 -7.03
N ASP A 211 14.32 -16.92 -5.76
CA ASP A 211 13.36 -17.58 -4.86
C ASP A 211 13.36 -16.86 -3.52
N LYS A 212 12.20 -16.31 -3.15
CA LYS A 212 12.00 -15.56 -1.92
C LYS A 212 11.27 -16.34 -0.82
N ARG A 213 10.93 -17.61 -1.01
CA ARG A 213 10.16 -18.36 -0.01
C ARG A 213 10.88 -18.47 1.32
N ALA A 214 12.18 -18.80 1.30
CA ALA A 214 12.98 -18.88 2.53
C ALA A 214 13.12 -17.50 3.20
N PHE A 215 13.30 -16.44 2.42
CA PHE A 215 13.35 -15.07 2.91
C PHE A 215 12.06 -14.66 3.63
N TYR A 216 10.90 -14.93 3.04
CA TYR A 216 9.62 -14.62 3.68
C TYR A 216 9.33 -15.51 4.89
N ALA A 217 9.72 -16.79 4.86
CA ALA A 217 9.60 -17.67 6.01
C ALA A 217 10.39 -17.10 7.21
N GLU A 218 11.63 -16.67 7.00
CA GLU A 218 12.47 -16.05 8.03
C GLU A 218 11.85 -14.74 8.56
N LEU A 219 11.31 -13.90 7.70
CA LEU A 219 10.61 -12.68 8.14
C LEU A 219 9.43 -13.00 9.05
N ILE A 220 8.61 -14.00 8.70
CA ILE A 220 7.44 -14.41 9.48
C ILE A 220 7.86 -15.06 10.81
N GLU A 221 8.91 -15.88 10.82
CA GLU A 221 9.46 -16.47 12.03
C GLU A 221 9.87 -15.40 13.06
N ASN A 222 10.43 -14.30 12.57
CA ASN A 222 10.94 -13.20 13.39
C ASN A 222 9.91 -12.10 13.70
N THR A 223 8.64 -12.23 13.30
CA THR A 223 7.59 -11.26 13.68
C THR A 223 7.44 -11.20 15.20
N LYS A 224 7.23 -9.99 15.71
CA LYS A 224 7.04 -9.72 17.15
C LYS A 224 5.55 -9.68 17.49
N PRO A 225 5.19 -9.75 18.79
CA PRO A 225 3.85 -9.43 19.24
C PRO A 225 3.39 -8.04 18.75
N GLY A 226 2.12 -7.94 18.40
CA GLY A 226 1.51 -6.74 17.82
C GLY A 226 1.11 -6.94 16.35
N LEU A 227 0.72 -5.84 15.70
CA LEU A 227 0.27 -5.81 14.31
C LEU A 227 1.43 -5.47 13.37
N THR A 228 1.87 -6.45 12.61
CA THR A 228 2.93 -6.30 11.58
C THR A 228 2.32 -6.19 10.20
N HIS A 229 2.80 -5.26 9.40
CA HIS A 229 2.48 -5.13 7.97
C HIS A 229 3.69 -5.51 7.14
N LEU A 230 3.58 -6.58 6.35
CA LEU A 230 4.59 -7.02 5.41
C LEU A 230 4.10 -6.73 3.99
N LEU A 231 4.80 -5.86 3.27
CA LEU A 231 4.47 -5.50 1.89
C LEU A 231 5.44 -6.10 0.88
N PHE A 232 4.90 -6.45 -0.30
CA PHE A 232 5.63 -7.03 -1.42
C PHE A 232 4.92 -6.73 -2.75
N HIS A 233 5.60 -7.00 -3.89
CA HIS A 233 5.18 -6.48 -5.20
C HIS A 233 5.09 -7.58 -6.26
N PRO A 234 4.15 -8.53 -6.21
CA PRO A 234 4.12 -9.67 -7.11
C PRO A 234 3.71 -9.27 -8.54
N ALA A 235 4.38 -9.86 -9.53
CA ALA A 235 3.96 -9.80 -10.91
C ALA A 235 4.35 -11.07 -11.67
N VAL A 236 3.54 -11.47 -12.65
CA VAL A 236 3.87 -12.60 -13.53
C VAL A 236 4.98 -12.18 -14.50
N ASP A 237 5.99 -13.02 -14.73
CA ASP A 237 7.04 -12.73 -15.71
C ASP A 237 6.47 -12.66 -17.12
N GLY A 238 6.93 -11.69 -17.89
CA GLY A 238 6.48 -11.47 -19.27
C GLY A 238 7.19 -10.30 -19.94
N GLU A 239 7.01 -10.16 -21.25
CA GLU A 239 7.67 -9.10 -22.03
C GLU A 239 7.20 -7.70 -21.65
N GLU A 240 5.94 -7.54 -21.24
CA GLU A 240 5.42 -6.28 -20.73
C GLU A 240 6.20 -5.84 -19.48
N LEU A 241 6.26 -6.71 -18.47
CA LEU A 241 6.91 -6.39 -17.20
C LEU A 241 8.40 -6.09 -17.38
N LYS A 242 9.09 -6.84 -18.25
CA LYS A 242 10.49 -6.61 -18.60
C LYS A 242 10.72 -5.26 -19.27
N ALA A 243 9.76 -4.82 -20.08
CA ALA A 243 9.84 -3.51 -20.76
C ALA A 243 9.59 -2.34 -19.80
N ILE A 244 8.85 -2.57 -18.71
CA ILE A 244 8.48 -1.53 -17.74
C ILE A 244 9.53 -1.42 -16.64
N ALA A 245 9.93 -2.55 -16.01
CA ALA A 245 10.66 -2.54 -14.76
C ALA A 245 11.87 -3.48 -14.75
N ASP A 246 13.04 -2.94 -14.43
CA ASP A 246 14.27 -3.71 -14.21
C ASP A 246 14.14 -4.71 -13.04
N THR A 247 13.17 -4.46 -12.15
CA THR A 247 12.84 -5.32 -10.99
C THR A 247 11.94 -6.51 -11.34
N HIS A 248 11.66 -6.77 -12.63
CA HIS A 248 10.73 -7.82 -13.07
C HIS A 248 11.01 -9.20 -12.47
N ARG A 249 12.28 -9.59 -12.30
CA ARG A 249 12.65 -10.89 -11.69
C ARG A 249 12.30 -10.95 -10.20
N SER A 250 12.56 -9.87 -9.47
CA SER A 250 12.21 -9.75 -8.06
C SER A 250 10.71 -9.82 -7.85
N ARG A 251 9.93 -9.09 -8.66
CA ARG A 251 8.45 -9.13 -8.64
C ARG A 251 7.91 -10.52 -8.99
N HIS A 252 8.54 -11.21 -9.94
CA HIS A 252 8.15 -12.59 -10.25
C HIS A 252 8.46 -13.56 -9.11
N ALA A 253 9.58 -13.37 -8.41
CA ALA A 253 9.92 -14.18 -7.23
C ALA A 253 8.91 -13.97 -6.08
N ASP A 254 8.37 -12.75 -5.90
CA ASP A 254 7.27 -12.49 -4.98
C ASP A 254 6.01 -13.27 -5.38
N TYR A 255 5.62 -13.19 -6.66
CA TYR A 255 4.50 -13.98 -7.15
C TYR A 255 4.68 -15.48 -6.92
N VAL A 256 5.85 -16.04 -7.22
CA VAL A 256 6.14 -17.47 -6.99
C VAL A 256 6.07 -17.83 -5.51
N ALA A 257 6.46 -16.94 -4.61
CA ALA A 257 6.39 -17.17 -3.17
C ALA A 257 4.95 -17.18 -2.63
N TYR A 258 4.09 -16.31 -3.16
CA TYR A 258 2.76 -16.06 -2.59
C TYR A 258 1.58 -16.67 -3.37
N ARG A 259 1.78 -17.23 -4.57
CA ARG A 259 0.72 -17.77 -5.43
C ARG A 259 0.02 -19.02 -4.89
N ASP A 260 0.55 -19.64 -3.85
CA ASP A 260 -0.01 -20.82 -3.17
C ASP A 260 -0.11 -20.60 -1.66
N GLN A 261 -0.64 -21.58 -0.92
CA GLN A 261 -0.89 -21.46 0.52
C GLN A 261 0.34 -21.69 1.41
N THR A 262 1.53 -21.93 0.83
CA THR A 262 2.73 -22.34 1.59
C THR A 262 3.10 -21.32 2.68
N ILE A 263 3.12 -20.03 2.36
CA ILE A 263 3.45 -18.96 3.32
C ILE A 263 2.36 -18.82 4.38
N ARG A 264 1.09 -18.93 4.01
CA ARG A 264 -0.06 -18.89 4.92
C ARG A 264 -0.02 -20.06 5.92
N ASP A 265 0.24 -21.26 5.43
CA ASP A 265 0.34 -22.46 6.25
C ASP A 265 1.53 -22.38 7.21
N HIS A 266 2.65 -21.84 6.76
CA HIS A 266 3.82 -21.59 7.60
C HIS A 266 3.52 -20.61 8.74
N ALA A 267 2.91 -19.45 8.43
CA ALA A 267 2.48 -18.49 9.44
C ALA A 267 1.55 -19.12 10.49
N LYS A 268 0.57 -19.91 10.03
CA LYS A 268 -0.37 -20.62 10.89
C LYS A 268 0.32 -21.63 11.81
N GLN A 269 1.31 -22.40 11.29
CA GLN A 269 2.10 -23.34 12.10
C GLN A 269 2.88 -22.65 13.21
N LEU A 270 3.30 -21.42 12.99
CA LEU A 270 4.00 -20.58 13.96
C LEU A 270 3.07 -19.87 14.95
N GLY A 271 1.75 -20.04 14.83
CA GLY A 271 0.76 -19.33 15.64
C GLY A 271 0.67 -17.84 15.32
N VAL A 272 1.01 -17.44 14.09
CA VAL A 272 0.82 -16.07 13.60
C VAL A 272 -0.57 -15.94 13.00
N HIS A 273 -1.32 -14.94 13.45
CA HIS A 273 -2.67 -14.64 12.96
C HIS A 273 -2.59 -13.77 11.71
N LEU A 274 -3.16 -14.25 10.60
CA LEU A 274 -3.23 -13.49 9.35
C LEU A 274 -4.55 -12.75 9.28
N VAL A 275 -4.48 -11.44 9.03
CA VAL A 275 -5.63 -10.53 8.87
C VAL A 275 -5.47 -9.69 7.62
N GLY A 276 -6.59 -9.14 7.11
CA GLY A 276 -6.60 -8.13 6.07
C GLY A 276 -7.03 -6.77 6.62
N TYR A 277 -7.05 -5.77 5.76
CA TYR A 277 -7.56 -4.45 6.12
C TYR A 277 -9.09 -4.41 6.18
N ARG A 278 -9.80 -5.30 5.50
CA ARG A 278 -11.26 -5.43 5.60
C ARG A 278 -11.69 -5.69 7.04
N GLU A 279 -11.02 -6.62 7.73
CA GLU A 279 -11.33 -6.92 9.14
C GLU A 279 -11.05 -5.73 10.06
N LEU A 280 -9.98 -4.97 9.80
CA LEU A 280 -9.68 -3.73 10.53
C LEU A 280 -10.74 -2.66 10.28
N ARG A 281 -11.13 -2.44 9.03
CA ARG A 281 -12.18 -1.50 8.64
C ARG A 281 -13.52 -1.84 9.29
N ASP A 282 -13.92 -3.09 9.19
CA ASP A 282 -15.22 -3.53 9.70
C ASP A 282 -15.26 -3.43 11.23
N HIS A 283 -14.13 -3.68 11.90
CA HIS A 283 -14.00 -3.43 13.34
C HIS A 283 -14.11 -1.92 13.67
N MET A 284 -13.42 -1.06 12.91
CA MET A 284 -13.55 0.41 13.08
C MET A 284 -15.00 0.88 12.92
N ARG A 285 -15.73 0.33 11.96
CA ARG A 285 -17.14 0.67 11.69
C ARG A 285 -18.13 0.03 12.68
N GLY A 286 -17.65 -0.70 13.69
CA GLY A 286 -18.51 -1.43 14.63
C GLY A 286 -19.30 -2.59 14.01
N GLN A 287 -18.88 -3.09 12.85
CA GLN A 287 -19.53 -4.18 12.13
C GLN A 287 -18.93 -5.57 12.47
N GLY A 288 -17.86 -5.61 13.26
CA GLY A 288 -17.11 -6.81 13.60
C GLY A 288 -17.61 -7.59 14.83
N GLU A 289 -18.74 -7.20 15.45
CA GLU A 289 -19.31 -7.86 16.64
C GLU A 289 -20.66 -8.50 16.32
N SER A 290 -20.68 -9.57 15.52
CA SER A 290 -21.88 -10.40 15.36
C SER A 290 -21.54 -11.88 15.39
#